data_9f2a0deaca759b47a30193b25e9ba8ad
#
_entry.id   9f2a0deaca759b47a30193b25e9ba8ad
#
_cell.length_a   1.000
_cell.length_b   1.000
_cell.length_c   1.000
_cell.angle_alpha   90.00
_cell.angle_beta   90.00
_cell.angle_gamma   90.00
#
_symmetry.space_group_name_H-M   'P 1'
#
loop_
_entity.id
_entity.type
_entity.pdbx_description
1 polymer ?
#
loop_
_entity_poly.entity_id
_entity_poly.type
_entity_poly.pdbx_seq_one_letter_code
_entity_poly.pdbx_strand_id
1 'polypeptide(L)'
;MLSIIFHRNVARTIGVASLIFVSCSNFSSNQDPWTSLEPLPLDPAIEAQIDEILPKLSLEQKVGQVIQADNASISAEDVKKYRLGSVLSGGNSAPGPLPYADAESWIEMADAFYMASIDTQGVEIAIPLILGIDAVHGHANLEGAIVFPHNIGLGATNNPDLIKEIARITAHELTVSGHDWTFAPTLAVPQDLRWGRSY
;
A
#
# COMPACT_ATOMS: atom_id res chain seq x y z
N MET A 1 81.49 28.08 3.98
CA MET A 1 81.39 26.63 3.82
C MET A 1 79.99 26.23 4.26
N LEU A 2 79.09 26.09 3.38
CA LEU A 2 77.84 25.39 3.27
C LEU A 2 76.93 26.16 2.28
N SER A 3 77.10 25.78 1.06
CA SER A 3 76.22 26.13 -0.04
C SER A 3 75.67 24.80 -0.58
N ILE A 4 74.46 24.88 -1.14
CA ILE A 4 73.85 23.84 -1.98
C ILE A 4 73.04 22.81 -1.14
N ILE A 5 71.73 22.97 -1.19
CA ILE A 5 70.71 22.01 -1.69
C ILE A 5 69.35 22.67 -1.46
N PHE A 6 68.85 23.42 -2.44
CA PHE A 6 67.44 23.79 -2.55
C PHE A 6 67.11 24.09 -4.03
N HIS A 7 67.04 23.04 -4.82
CA HIS A 7 66.37 23.12 -6.13
C HIS A 7 66.13 21.69 -6.64
N ARG A 8 65.00 21.14 -6.28
CA ARG A 8 64.32 20.04 -7.05
C ARG A 8 63.16 19.50 -6.23
N ASN A 9 62.00 20.10 -6.37
CA ASN A 9 60.72 19.42 -6.12
C ASN A 9 59.51 20.39 -6.23
N VAL A 10 59.44 21.17 -7.34
CA VAL A 10 58.27 22.00 -7.64
C VAL A 10 57.64 21.66 -9.01
N ALA A 11 57.91 20.50 -9.55
CA ALA A 11 57.40 20.16 -10.88
C ALA A 11 56.60 18.85 -10.95
N ARG A 12 55.92 18.44 -9.87
CA ARG A 12 55.10 17.20 -9.91
C ARG A 12 53.74 17.25 -9.22
N THR A 13 53.15 18.44 -9.00
CA THR A 13 51.87 18.56 -8.32
C THR A 13 50.78 19.24 -9.15
N ILE A 14 50.94 19.36 -10.46
CA ILE A 14 49.93 20.01 -11.34
C ILE A 14 49.23 19.00 -12.28
N GLY A 15 49.52 17.71 -12.16
CA GLY A 15 48.99 16.69 -13.07
C GLY A 15 47.79 15.85 -12.58
N VAL A 16 47.28 16.11 -11.37
CA VAL A 16 46.19 15.23 -10.82
C VAL A 16 44.85 15.95 -10.59
N ALA A 17 44.78 17.25 -10.79
CA ALA A 17 43.54 18.01 -10.53
C ALA A 17 42.61 18.14 -11.75
N SER A 18 42.94 17.58 -12.91
CA SER A 18 42.13 17.75 -14.15
C SER A 18 41.34 16.52 -14.59
N LEU A 19 41.24 15.49 -13.76
CA LEU A 19 40.52 14.23 -14.15
C LEU A 19 39.26 13.92 -13.32
N ILE A 20 38.81 14.84 -12.46
CA ILE A 20 37.60 14.60 -11.63
C ILE A 20 36.38 15.38 -12.13
N PHE A 21 36.46 16.15 -13.24
CA PHE A 21 35.32 16.95 -13.71
C PHE A 21 34.63 16.44 -14.98
N VAL A 22 34.78 15.18 -15.38
CA VAL A 22 34.16 14.66 -16.62
C VAL A 22 33.18 13.49 -16.36
N SER A 23 32.62 13.34 -15.18
CA SER A 23 31.65 12.27 -14.94
C SER A 23 30.27 12.73 -14.38
N CYS A 24 29.90 14.00 -14.56
CA CYS A 24 28.57 14.45 -14.14
C CYS A 24 27.72 15.06 -15.27
N SER A 25 27.94 14.70 -16.52
CA SER A 25 27.17 15.24 -17.63
C SER A 25 26.62 14.18 -18.58
N ASN A 26 25.92 13.18 -18.04
CA ASN A 26 24.98 12.38 -18.83
C ASN A 26 23.84 11.85 -17.95
N PHE A 27 23.22 12.72 -17.16
CA PHE A 27 21.85 12.48 -16.68
C PHE A 27 20.93 13.36 -17.54
N SER A 28 20.83 13.02 -18.81
CA SER A 28 19.84 13.57 -19.71
C SER A 28 19.05 12.42 -20.29
N SER A 29 18.03 12.03 -19.62
CA SER A 29 16.82 11.62 -20.30
C SER A 29 15.65 12.23 -19.54
N ASN A 30 15.18 13.38 -20.01
CA ASN A 30 13.84 13.89 -19.81
C ASN A 30 12.82 12.90 -20.44
N GLN A 31 12.90 11.63 -20.15
CA GLN A 31 11.78 10.71 -20.36
C GLN A 31 11.01 10.72 -19.05
N ASP A 32 9.88 11.40 -19.10
CA ASP A 32 8.86 11.24 -18.06
C ASP A 32 8.58 9.73 -17.92
N PRO A 33 8.94 9.11 -16.79
CA PRO A 33 8.77 7.66 -16.64
C PRO A 33 7.30 7.22 -16.77
N TRP A 34 6.37 8.18 -16.72
CA TRP A 34 4.93 7.93 -16.81
C TRP A 34 4.41 7.94 -18.26
N THR A 35 5.14 8.54 -19.21
CA THR A 35 4.69 8.65 -20.62
C THR A 35 4.83 7.35 -21.41
N SER A 36 5.52 6.36 -20.88
CA SER A 36 5.72 5.05 -21.51
C SER A 36 4.88 3.93 -20.91
N LEU A 37 4.01 4.22 -19.91
CA LEU A 37 3.15 3.22 -19.31
C LEU A 37 1.93 3.00 -20.24
N GLU A 38 1.92 1.87 -20.92
CA GLU A 38 0.70 1.40 -21.57
C GLU A 38 -0.34 1.03 -20.50
N PRO A 39 -1.60 1.40 -20.69
CA PRO A 39 -2.68 0.91 -19.83
C PRO A 39 -2.66 -0.62 -19.77
N LEU A 40 -2.93 -1.19 -18.62
CA LEU A 40 -3.14 -2.64 -18.53
C LEU A 40 -4.27 -3.03 -19.48
N PRO A 41 -4.07 -4.09 -20.28
CA PRO A 41 -5.12 -4.56 -21.19
C PRO A 41 -6.33 -4.99 -20.35
N LEU A 42 -7.52 -4.57 -20.78
CA LEU A 42 -8.77 -5.04 -20.18
C LEU A 42 -8.90 -6.55 -20.43
N ASP A 43 -9.34 -7.28 -19.40
CA ASP A 43 -9.67 -8.70 -19.55
C ASP A 43 -11.10 -8.81 -20.13
N PRO A 44 -11.29 -9.30 -21.36
CA PRO A 44 -12.61 -9.37 -21.97
C PRO A 44 -13.62 -10.22 -21.18
N ALA A 45 -13.15 -11.20 -20.41
CA ALA A 45 -14.03 -12.03 -19.58
C ALA A 45 -14.56 -11.26 -18.36
N ILE A 46 -13.71 -10.40 -17.76
CA ILE A 46 -14.12 -9.52 -16.67
C ILE A 46 -15.07 -8.44 -17.19
N GLU A 47 -14.75 -7.81 -18.31
CA GLU A 47 -15.60 -6.78 -18.92
C GLU A 47 -16.99 -7.34 -19.27
N ALA A 48 -17.07 -8.55 -19.83
CA ALA A 48 -18.36 -9.20 -20.12
C ALA A 48 -19.18 -9.45 -18.83
N GLN A 49 -18.56 -9.81 -17.71
CA GLN A 49 -19.24 -9.95 -16.43
C GLN A 49 -19.75 -8.62 -15.89
N ILE A 50 -18.95 -7.56 -16.03
CA ILE A 50 -19.36 -6.21 -15.64
C ILE A 50 -20.57 -5.76 -16.45
N ASP A 51 -20.55 -5.95 -17.78
CA ASP A 51 -21.64 -5.61 -18.68
C ASP A 51 -22.93 -6.38 -18.35
N GLU A 52 -22.83 -7.61 -17.86
CA GLU A 52 -23.97 -8.40 -17.41
C GLU A 52 -24.53 -7.92 -16.06
N ILE A 53 -23.67 -7.55 -15.12
CA ILE A 53 -24.04 -7.19 -13.74
C ILE A 53 -24.56 -5.76 -13.65
N LEU A 54 -23.88 -4.83 -14.28
CA LEU A 54 -24.13 -3.39 -14.13
C LEU A 54 -25.56 -2.94 -14.46
N PRO A 55 -26.25 -3.48 -15.48
CA PRO A 55 -27.67 -3.14 -15.75
C PRO A 55 -28.65 -3.64 -14.69
N LYS A 56 -28.28 -4.68 -13.92
CA LYS A 56 -29.12 -5.28 -12.90
C LYS A 56 -29.09 -4.51 -11.56
N LEU A 57 -28.10 -3.63 -11.39
CA LEU A 57 -27.96 -2.82 -10.18
C LEU A 57 -28.86 -1.59 -10.21
N SER A 58 -29.58 -1.31 -9.12
CA SER A 58 -30.25 -0.05 -8.92
C SER A 58 -29.24 1.10 -8.75
N LEU A 59 -29.70 2.36 -8.81
CA LEU A 59 -28.84 3.51 -8.57
C LEU A 59 -28.26 3.49 -7.16
N GLU A 60 -29.06 3.13 -6.16
CA GLU A 60 -28.64 3.02 -4.76
C GLU A 60 -27.55 1.95 -4.60
N GLN A 61 -27.69 0.80 -5.27
CA GLN A 61 -26.66 -0.24 -5.25
C GLN A 61 -25.36 0.27 -5.90
N LYS A 62 -25.43 0.95 -7.05
CA LYS A 62 -24.25 1.52 -7.72
C LYS A 62 -23.54 2.54 -6.84
N VAL A 63 -24.31 3.37 -6.11
CA VAL A 63 -23.75 4.32 -5.12
C VAL A 63 -23.08 3.56 -3.97
N GLY A 64 -23.73 2.53 -3.43
CA GLY A 64 -23.18 1.69 -2.37
C GLY A 64 -21.84 1.05 -2.77
N GLN A 65 -21.73 0.58 -4.03
CA GLN A 65 -20.50 -0.07 -4.53
C GLN A 65 -19.27 0.86 -4.59
N VAL A 66 -19.44 2.17 -4.64
CA VAL A 66 -18.33 3.15 -4.62
C VAL A 66 -18.08 3.75 -3.25
N ILE A 67 -18.79 3.28 -2.22
CA ILE A 67 -18.59 3.71 -0.83
C ILE A 67 -17.70 2.69 -0.11
N GLN A 68 -16.68 3.20 0.59
CA GLN A 68 -15.88 2.48 1.56
C GLN A 68 -16.09 3.11 2.94
N ALA A 69 -16.75 2.37 3.83
CA ALA A 69 -17.02 2.83 5.19
C ALA A 69 -16.02 2.22 6.18
N ASP A 70 -15.73 2.95 7.26
CA ASP A 70 -14.92 2.43 8.36
C ASP A 70 -15.74 1.44 9.21
N ASN A 71 -15.19 0.27 9.52
CA ASN A 71 -15.87 -0.78 10.28
C ASN A 71 -16.32 -0.35 11.68
N ALA A 72 -15.65 0.63 12.30
CA ALA A 72 -16.07 1.18 13.60
C ALA A 72 -17.34 2.04 13.51
N SER A 73 -17.77 2.42 12.32
CA SER A 73 -18.88 3.34 12.07
C SER A 73 -20.14 2.67 11.50
N ILE A 74 -20.08 1.38 11.21
CA ILE A 74 -21.15 0.62 10.55
C ILE A 74 -21.42 -0.72 11.21
N SER A 75 -22.55 -1.29 10.92
CA SER A 75 -22.94 -2.66 11.27
C SER A 75 -23.11 -3.54 10.03
N ALA A 76 -23.27 -4.84 10.21
CA ALA A 76 -23.60 -5.78 9.13
C ALA A 76 -24.95 -5.42 8.46
N GLU A 77 -25.91 -4.91 9.22
CA GLU A 77 -27.18 -4.40 8.69
C GLU A 77 -26.97 -3.21 7.78
N ASP A 78 -26.02 -2.32 8.08
CA ASP A 78 -25.67 -1.18 7.21
C ASP A 78 -25.02 -1.65 5.92
N VAL A 79 -24.13 -2.66 5.96
CA VAL A 79 -23.56 -3.30 4.77
C VAL A 79 -24.67 -3.81 3.85
N LYS A 80 -25.62 -4.57 4.39
CA LYS A 80 -26.78 -5.08 3.65
C LYS A 80 -27.67 -3.95 3.11
N LYS A 81 -28.03 -3.00 3.95
CA LYS A 81 -28.95 -1.90 3.65
C LYS A 81 -28.43 -1.00 2.55
N TYR A 82 -27.16 -0.60 2.64
CA TYR A 82 -26.53 0.34 1.71
C TYR A 82 -25.78 -0.33 0.58
N ARG A 83 -25.68 -1.66 0.57
CA ARG A 83 -24.98 -2.43 -0.48
C ARG A 83 -23.56 -1.96 -0.70
N LEU A 84 -22.83 -1.79 0.41
CA LEU A 84 -21.46 -1.25 0.39
C LEU A 84 -20.53 -2.14 -0.42
N GLY A 85 -19.69 -1.52 -1.27
CA GLY A 85 -18.70 -2.22 -2.09
C GLY A 85 -17.45 -2.59 -1.32
N SER A 86 -17.11 -1.82 -0.28
CA SER A 86 -15.96 -2.11 0.56
C SER A 86 -16.12 -1.57 1.98
N VAL A 87 -15.34 -2.15 2.88
CA VAL A 87 -15.21 -1.68 4.26
C VAL A 87 -13.72 -1.52 4.57
N LEU A 88 -13.36 -0.45 5.26
CA LEU A 88 -12.03 -0.16 5.74
C LEU A 88 -11.92 -0.52 7.22
N SER A 89 -10.94 -1.31 7.57
CA SER A 89 -10.44 -1.41 8.94
C SER A 89 -9.29 -0.42 9.09
N GLY A 90 -9.59 0.78 9.57
CA GLY A 90 -8.59 1.84 9.80
C GLY A 90 -7.64 1.49 10.96
N GLY A 91 -6.58 2.29 11.12
CA GLY A 91 -5.49 2.00 12.04
C GLY A 91 -5.88 1.75 13.52
N ASN A 92 -7.08 2.15 13.95
CA ASN A 92 -7.60 1.94 15.31
C ASN A 92 -8.96 1.23 15.33
N SER A 93 -9.41 0.70 14.19
CA SER A 93 -10.76 0.14 14.03
C SER A 93 -10.74 -1.38 14.09
N ALA A 94 -10.18 -1.96 15.15
CA ALA A 94 -10.28 -3.39 15.40
C ALA A 94 -11.67 -3.76 15.96
N PRO A 95 -12.12 -5.02 15.83
CA PRO A 95 -13.30 -5.51 16.51
C PRO A 95 -13.20 -5.35 18.03
N GLY A 96 -14.22 -4.79 18.66
CA GLY A 96 -14.25 -4.58 20.11
C GLY A 96 -13.66 -3.23 20.56
N PRO A 97 -13.37 -3.09 21.88
CA PRO A 97 -13.04 -1.80 22.48
C PRO A 97 -11.55 -1.44 22.41
N LEU A 98 -10.68 -2.35 21.97
CA LEU A 98 -9.24 -2.16 21.90
C LEU A 98 -8.82 -1.90 20.45
N PRO A 99 -7.67 -1.25 20.21
CA PRO A 99 -7.16 -1.01 18.86
C PRO A 99 -6.59 -2.27 18.19
N TYR A 100 -6.66 -3.41 18.84
CA TYR A 100 -6.27 -4.73 18.33
C TYR A 100 -7.24 -5.81 18.82
N ALA A 101 -7.33 -6.90 18.07
CA ALA A 101 -8.17 -8.05 18.42
C ALA A 101 -7.49 -9.36 18.02
N ASP A 102 -7.95 -10.47 18.58
CA ASP A 102 -7.53 -11.80 18.16
C ASP A 102 -8.09 -12.16 16.78
N ALA A 103 -7.56 -13.24 16.20
CA ALA A 103 -7.96 -13.67 14.86
C ALA A 103 -9.43 -14.12 14.79
N GLU A 104 -9.96 -14.70 15.88
CA GLU A 104 -11.35 -15.17 15.94
C GLU A 104 -12.32 -13.97 15.84
N SER A 105 -12.09 -12.91 16.61
CA SER A 105 -12.89 -11.68 16.57
C SER A 105 -12.86 -11.00 15.17
N TRP A 106 -11.69 -11.01 14.52
CA TRP A 106 -11.55 -10.49 13.16
C TRP A 106 -12.34 -11.29 12.14
N ILE A 107 -12.27 -12.63 12.20
CA ILE A 107 -13.01 -13.54 11.31
C ILE A 107 -14.52 -13.42 11.55
N GLU A 108 -14.98 -13.37 12.81
CA GLU A 108 -16.39 -13.17 13.11
C GLU A 108 -16.94 -11.87 12.48
N MET A 109 -16.20 -10.78 12.57
CA MET A 109 -16.60 -9.52 11.94
C MET A 109 -16.58 -9.62 10.41
N ALA A 110 -15.53 -10.19 9.82
CA ALA A 110 -15.39 -10.38 8.38
C ALA A 110 -16.52 -11.23 7.81
N ASP A 111 -16.82 -12.36 8.47
CA ASP A 111 -17.93 -13.25 8.09
C ASP A 111 -19.28 -12.54 8.18
N ALA A 112 -19.53 -11.79 9.25
CA ALA A 112 -20.76 -11.03 9.40
C ALA A 112 -20.97 -10.02 8.26
N PHE A 113 -19.93 -9.28 7.89
CA PHE A 113 -19.97 -8.32 6.79
C PHE A 113 -20.11 -9.02 5.44
N TYR A 114 -19.36 -10.09 5.20
CA TYR A 114 -19.45 -10.88 3.98
C TYR A 114 -20.86 -11.44 3.79
N MET A 115 -21.41 -12.11 4.79
CA MET A 115 -22.76 -12.70 4.73
C MET A 115 -23.84 -11.64 4.51
N ALA A 116 -23.69 -10.46 5.10
CA ALA A 116 -24.60 -9.35 4.87
C ALA A 116 -24.50 -8.80 3.44
N SER A 117 -23.31 -8.78 2.85
CA SER A 117 -23.09 -8.27 1.50
C SER A 117 -23.69 -9.18 0.42
N ILE A 118 -23.64 -10.49 0.61
CA ILE A 118 -24.19 -11.47 -0.36
C ILE A 118 -25.68 -11.79 -0.17
N ASP A 119 -26.34 -11.20 0.84
CA ASP A 119 -27.78 -11.37 1.03
C ASP A 119 -28.57 -10.76 -0.14
N THR A 120 -29.33 -11.60 -0.85
CA THR A 120 -30.11 -11.20 -2.03
C THR A 120 -31.51 -10.68 -1.71
N GLN A 121 -31.88 -10.55 -0.43
CA GLN A 121 -33.21 -10.07 -0.06
C GLN A 121 -33.44 -8.66 -0.57
N GLY A 122 -34.43 -8.50 -1.44
CA GLY A 122 -34.84 -7.21 -1.99
C GLY A 122 -33.98 -6.69 -3.17
N VAL A 123 -33.07 -7.51 -3.71
CA VAL A 123 -32.24 -7.18 -4.86
C VAL A 123 -32.14 -8.36 -5.83
N GLU A 124 -31.95 -8.10 -7.12
CA GLU A 124 -31.74 -9.13 -8.12
C GLU A 124 -30.37 -9.78 -8.01
N ILE A 125 -29.35 -8.97 -7.68
CA ILE A 125 -27.98 -9.43 -7.54
C ILE A 125 -27.34 -8.77 -6.32
N ALA A 126 -26.52 -9.54 -5.61
CA ALA A 126 -25.69 -9.05 -4.52
C ALA A 126 -24.21 -9.23 -4.91
N ILE A 127 -23.39 -8.25 -4.58
CA ILE A 127 -21.95 -8.24 -4.85
C ILE A 127 -21.22 -8.37 -3.51
N PRO A 128 -20.34 -9.37 -3.34
CA PRO A 128 -19.51 -9.48 -2.13
C PRO A 128 -18.70 -8.22 -1.89
N LEU A 129 -18.67 -7.74 -0.66
CA LEU A 129 -17.83 -6.59 -0.30
C LEU A 129 -16.34 -6.98 -0.27
N ILE A 130 -15.47 -5.99 -0.38
CA ILE A 130 -14.04 -6.11 -0.16
C ILE A 130 -13.68 -5.52 1.21
N LEU A 131 -13.00 -6.28 2.05
CA LEU A 131 -12.53 -5.83 3.36
C LEU A 131 -11.06 -5.46 3.29
N GLY A 132 -10.73 -4.19 3.55
CA GLY A 132 -9.39 -3.64 3.44
C GLY A 132 -8.83 -3.11 4.75
N ILE A 133 -7.51 -3.07 4.86
CA ILE A 133 -6.79 -2.58 6.04
C ILE A 133 -5.49 -1.86 5.71
N ASP A 134 -5.02 -1.02 6.63
CA ASP A 134 -3.81 -0.20 6.50
C ASP A 134 -2.48 -0.94 6.78
N ALA A 135 -2.37 -2.21 6.80
CA ALA A 135 -1.18 -2.97 7.22
C ALA A 135 0.14 -2.56 6.53
N VAL A 136 0.51 -1.29 6.63
CA VAL A 136 1.63 -0.66 5.90
C VAL A 136 3.02 -1.11 6.36
N HIS A 137 3.12 -1.70 7.56
CA HIS A 137 4.34 -2.29 8.11
C HIS A 137 4.02 -3.51 8.99
N GLY A 138 3.14 -4.38 8.54
CA GLY A 138 2.57 -5.52 9.26
C GLY A 138 1.16 -5.25 9.76
N HIS A 139 0.47 -6.29 10.19
CA HIS A 139 -0.91 -6.21 10.69
C HIS A 139 -0.96 -5.81 12.17
N ALA A 140 -0.71 -4.53 12.45
CA ALA A 140 -0.57 -4.02 13.82
C ALA A 140 -1.83 -4.18 14.70
N ASN A 141 -3.00 -4.44 14.10
CA ASN A 141 -4.26 -4.60 14.81
C ASN A 141 -4.64 -6.08 15.08
N LEU A 142 -3.83 -7.03 14.62
CA LEU A 142 -4.01 -8.45 14.89
C LEU A 142 -3.12 -8.87 16.06
N GLU A 143 -3.70 -9.43 17.11
CA GLU A 143 -2.95 -9.94 18.25
C GLU A 143 -2.00 -11.08 17.83
N GLY A 144 -0.73 -10.94 18.15
CA GLY A 144 0.31 -11.90 17.81
C GLY A 144 0.93 -11.73 16.42
N ALA A 145 0.41 -10.83 15.58
CA ALA A 145 1.03 -10.53 14.30
C ALA A 145 2.35 -9.76 14.42
N ILE A 146 3.16 -9.82 13.38
CA ILE A 146 4.47 -9.16 13.37
C ILE A 146 4.30 -7.70 12.94
N VAL A 147 4.75 -6.77 13.80
CA VAL A 147 4.86 -5.35 13.45
C VAL A 147 6.29 -5.06 13.01
N PHE A 148 6.46 -4.72 11.76
CA PHE A 148 7.76 -4.39 11.17
C PHE A 148 8.10 -2.90 11.38
N PRO A 149 9.37 -2.49 11.20
CA PRO A 149 9.72 -1.08 11.14
C PRO A 149 8.96 -0.34 10.04
N HIS A 150 8.78 0.98 10.22
CA HIS A 150 8.20 1.82 9.17
C HIS A 150 9.03 1.82 7.88
N ASN A 151 8.39 2.16 6.75
CA ASN A 151 8.97 2.06 5.42
C ASN A 151 10.28 2.84 5.23
N ILE A 152 10.48 3.93 5.96
CA ILE A 152 11.75 4.66 5.95
C ILE A 152 12.91 3.79 6.50
N GLY A 153 12.66 3.01 7.55
CA GLY A 153 13.64 2.06 8.11
C GLY A 153 13.83 0.86 7.20
N LEU A 154 12.75 0.32 6.66
CA LEU A 154 12.79 -0.81 5.72
C LEU A 154 13.54 -0.43 4.43
N GLY A 155 13.29 0.73 3.87
CA GLY A 155 13.97 1.24 2.69
C GLY A 155 15.49 1.45 2.93
N ALA A 156 15.89 1.87 4.13
CA ALA A 156 17.28 2.03 4.50
C ALA A 156 18.07 0.71 4.51
N THR A 157 17.42 -0.45 4.56
CA THR A 157 18.08 -1.76 4.45
C THR A 157 18.68 -2.01 3.06
N ASN A 158 18.16 -1.33 2.03
CA ASN A 158 18.49 -1.54 0.62
C ASN A 158 18.48 -3.03 0.22
N ASN A 159 17.53 -3.79 0.78
CA ASN A 159 17.39 -5.22 0.57
C ASN A 159 15.98 -5.56 0.06
N PRO A 160 15.74 -5.59 -1.27
CA PRO A 160 14.42 -5.86 -1.83
C PRO A 160 13.91 -7.28 -1.53
N ASP A 161 14.77 -8.26 -1.35
CA ASP A 161 14.35 -9.63 -1.01
C ASP A 161 13.77 -9.68 0.42
N LEU A 162 14.37 -8.94 1.35
CA LEU A 162 13.82 -8.79 2.69
C LEU A 162 12.44 -8.12 2.65
N ILE A 163 12.28 -7.07 1.86
CA ILE A 163 10.98 -6.38 1.72
C ILE A 163 9.93 -7.30 1.13
N LYS A 164 10.29 -8.11 0.14
CA LYS A 164 9.38 -9.11 -0.45
C LYS A 164 8.93 -10.15 0.60
N GLU A 165 9.84 -10.61 1.45
CA GLU A 165 9.48 -11.57 2.51
C GLU A 165 8.59 -10.94 3.58
N ILE A 166 8.85 -9.69 3.98
CA ILE A 166 8.00 -8.91 4.89
C ILE A 166 6.59 -8.76 4.31
N ALA A 167 6.48 -8.40 3.03
CA ALA A 167 5.19 -8.28 2.36
C ALA A 167 4.44 -9.61 2.31
N ARG A 168 5.15 -10.73 2.09
CA ARG A 168 4.56 -12.09 2.09
C ARG A 168 4.00 -12.46 3.47
N ILE A 169 4.75 -12.17 4.54
CA ILE A 169 4.30 -12.42 5.91
C ILE A 169 3.07 -11.56 6.22
N THR A 170 3.13 -10.27 5.93
CA THR A 170 2.01 -9.35 6.14
C THR A 170 0.75 -9.81 5.40
N ALA A 171 0.88 -10.20 4.12
CA ALA A 171 -0.24 -10.71 3.33
C ALA A 171 -0.85 -11.99 3.92
N HIS A 172 -0.01 -12.87 4.46
CA HIS A 172 -0.49 -14.09 5.12
C HIS A 172 -1.29 -13.76 6.38
N GLU A 173 -0.78 -12.89 7.23
CA GLU A 173 -1.47 -12.46 8.46
C GLU A 173 -2.79 -11.72 8.16
N LEU A 174 -2.85 -10.93 7.08
CA LEU A 174 -4.08 -10.32 6.58
C LEU A 174 -5.12 -11.36 6.19
N THR A 175 -4.72 -12.36 5.42
CA THR A 175 -5.61 -13.41 4.97
C THR A 175 -6.20 -14.19 6.15
N VAL A 176 -5.41 -14.45 7.19
CA VAL A 176 -5.85 -15.13 8.41
C VAL A 176 -6.92 -14.32 9.17
N SER A 177 -6.90 -12.99 9.07
CA SER A 177 -7.88 -12.10 9.70
C SER A 177 -9.08 -11.74 8.81
N GLY A 178 -9.22 -12.39 7.64
CA GLY A 178 -10.36 -12.21 6.74
C GLY A 178 -10.31 -10.99 5.85
N HIS A 179 -9.14 -10.32 5.73
CA HIS A 179 -8.98 -9.17 4.84
C HIS A 179 -8.60 -9.59 3.42
N ASP A 180 -9.17 -8.90 2.43
CA ASP A 180 -8.99 -9.15 1.00
C ASP A 180 -7.85 -8.30 0.40
N TRP A 181 -7.58 -7.12 0.98
CA TRP A 181 -6.60 -6.19 0.44
C TRP A 181 -6.03 -5.25 1.50
N THR A 182 -4.93 -4.59 1.17
CA THR A 182 -4.28 -3.60 2.03
C THR A 182 -3.88 -2.36 1.25
N PHE A 183 -3.82 -1.22 1.94
CA PHE A 183 -3.33 0.05 1.40
C PHE A 183 -1.79 0.15 1.42
N ALA A 184 -1.10 -0.96 1.60
CA ALA A 184 0.36 -1.07 1.59
C ALA A 184 0.88 -1.46 0.19
N PRO A 185 2.16 -1.16 -0.08
CA PRO A 185 3.09 -0.37 0.73
C PRO A 185 2.90 1.14 0.54
N THR A 186 3.39 1.93 1.49
CA THR A 186 3.51 3.38 1.29
C THR A 186 4.63 3.66 0.28
N LEU A 187 4.29 4.27 -0.86
CA LEU A 187 5.24 4.61 -1.94
C LEU A 187 5.75 6.04 -1.85
N ALA A 188 5.23 6.84 -0.94
CA ALA A 188 5.58 8.23 -0.80
C ALA A 188 7.03 8.40 -0.34
N VAL A 189 7.76 9.30 -1.04
CA VAL A 189 9.09 9.77 -0.64
C VAL A 189 8.94 11.18 -0.11
N PRO A 190 9.04 11.41 1.22
CA PRO A 190 8.83 12.73 1.80
C PRO A 190 9.91 13.70 1.32
N GLN A 191 9.49 14.85 0.76
CA GLN A 191 10.35 15.93 0.28
C GLN A 191 10.37 17.12 1.26
N ASP A 192 9.34 17.24 2.11
CA ASP A 192 9.16 18.36 3.01
C ASP A 192 8.60 17.87 4.35
N LEU A 193 9.29 18.20 5.45
CA LEU A 193 8.90 17.79 6.80
C LEU A 193 7.59 18.43 7.30
N ARG A 194 7.06 19.43 6.61
CA ARG A 194 5.73 19.99 6.90
C ARG A 194 4.59 19.07 6.46
N TRP A 195 4.88 18.09 5.62
CA TRP A 195 3.91 17.07 5.25
C TRP A 195 3.67 16.15 6.46
N GLY A 196 2.45 16.13 7.00
CA GLY A 196 2.12 15.42 8.24
C GLY A 196 2.21 13.88 8.19
N ARG A 197 2.59 13.29 7.06
CA ARG A 197 2.71 11.84 6.83
C ARG A 197 4.12 11.43 6.37
N SER A 198 5.12 12.11 6.85
CA SER A 198 6.55 11.84 6.56
C SER A 198 7.15 10.77 7.50
N TYR A 199 6.53 9.62 7.64
CA TYR A 199 6.98 8.52 8.49
C TYR A 199 7.47 7.31 7.69
#